data_b1061328936ea10a1345e5aa9f72f31d
#
_entry.id   b1061328936ea10a1345e5aa9f72f31d
#
_cell.length_a   1.000
_cell.length_b   1.000
_cell.length_c   1.000
_cell.angle_alpha   90.00
_cell.angle_beta   90.00
_cell.angle_gamma   90.00
#
_symmetry.space_group_name_H-M   'P 1'
#
loop_
_entity.id
_entity.type
_entity.pdbx_description
1 polymer ?
#
loop_
_entity_poly.entity_id
_entity_poly.type
_entity_poly.pdbx_seq_one_letter_code
_entity_poly.pdbx_strand_id
1 'polypeptide(L)'
;LVLLLLKKGYRVTVFDLMIYGENVLPKHEKLKIVKGDIRNQELLKKIIPGHQCVIHLACISNDPSFELNPSLGKSINLDSFTPLVEISKSGGIKLFIYASTSSVYGIKNEKKVNEKMVLEPLTDYSRFKADCEKILLRYQSDNFTTSIIRPATVCGCSPRQRLDLIVNILTNFAFNKREIKIFGGNQLRP
;
A
#
# COMPACT_ATOMS: atom_id res chain seq x y z
N LEU A 1 -2.79 -1.78 11.23
CA LEU A 1 -3.62 -0.61 10.94
C LEU A 1 -5.05 -0.81 11.44
N VAL A 2 -5.78 -1.84 10.96
CA VAL A 2 -7.20 -2.07 11.32
C VAL A 2 -7.41 -2.09 12.83
N LEU A 3 -6.65 -2.90 13.56
CA LEU A 3 -6.71 -2.96 15.04
C LEU A 3 -6.53 -1.58 15.71
N LEU A 4 -5.59 -0.78 15.19
CA LEU A 4 -5.33 0.55 15.74
C LEU A 4 -6.49 1.51 15.49
N LEU A 5 -7.09 1.47 14.30
CA LEU A 5 -8.25 2.29 13.97
C LEU A 5 -9.46 1.92 14.83
N LEU A 6 -9.71 0.63 15.00
CA LEU A 6 -10.79 0.13 15.87
C LEU A 6 -10.59 0.55 17.33
N LYS A 7 -9.35 0.42 17.86
CA LYS A 7 -8.99 0.89 19.21
C LYS A 7 -9.21 2.41 19.39
N LYS A 8 -9.04 3.18 18.32
CA LYS A 8 -9.31 4.64 18.32
C LYS A 8 -10.81 4.97 18.11
N GLY A 9 -11.67 3.95 18.02
CA GLY A 9 -13.11 4.13 17.92
C GLY A 9 -13.68 4.31 16.51
N TYR A 10 -12.85 4.27 15.47
CA TYR A 10 -13.31 4.39 14.09
C TYR A 10 -14.16 3.19 13.67
N ARG A 11 -15.16 3.44 12.82
CA ARG A 11 -15.82 2.41 12.02
C ARG A 11 -14.96 2.12 10.80
N VAL A 12 -14.62 0.86 10.57
CA VAL A 12 -13.69 0.45 9.52
C VAL A 12 -14.38 -0.51 8.57
N THR A 13 -14.30 -0.24 7.28
CA THR A 13 -14.64 -1.21 6.24
C THR A 13 -13.35 -1.66 5.57
N VAL A 14 -13.07 -2.96 5.63
CA VAL A 14 -11.96 -3.58 4.91
C VAL A 14 -12.51 -4.16 3.61
N PHE A 15 -11.96 -3.70 2.50
CA PHE A 15 -12.22 -4.24 1.17
C PHE A 15 -10.96 -4.90 0.64
N ASP A 16 -10.99 -6.21 0.43
CA ASP A 16 -9.83 -7.01 0.08
C ASP A 16 -10.24 -8.27 -0.68
N LEU A 17 -9.35 -8.84 -1.48
CA LEU A 17 -9.57 -10.16 -2.13
C LEU A 17 -9.65 -11.31 -1.12
N MET A 18 -9.16 -11.12 0.10
CA MET A 18 -9.11 -12.13 1.17
C MET A 18 -8.42 -13.44 0.78
N ILE A 19 -7.39 -13.35 -0.08
CA ILE A 19 -6.63 -14.52 -0.56
C ILE A 19 -5.88 -15.24 0.58
N TYR A 20 -5.63 -14.55 1.69
CA TYR A 20 -4.98 -15.11 2.89
C TYR A 20 -5.98 -15.46 4.00
N GLY A 21 -7.27 -15.47 3.68
CA GLY A 21 -8.35 -15.74 4.61
C GLY A 21 -8.79 -14.52 5.43
N GLU A 22 -9.98 -14.61 5.99
CA GLU A 22 -10.57 -13.54 6.81
C GLU A 22 -10.10 -13.59 8.27
N ASN A 23 -9.53 -14.71 8.70
CA ASN A 23 -9.10 -14.94 10.09
C ASN A 23 -7.96 -14.02 10.57
N VAL A 24 -7.31 -13.30 9.64
CA VAL A 24 -6.28 -12.31 9.96
C VAL A 24 -6.86 -11.00 10.52
N LEU A 25 -8.17 -10.82 10.43
CA LEU A 25 -8.89 -9.66 10.93
C LEU A 25 -9.62 -9.99 12.24
N PRO A 26 -9.69 -9.02 13.19
CA PRO A 26 -10.40 -9.22 14.44
C PRO A 26 -11.91 -9.26 14.22
N LYS A 27 -12.64 -9.99 15.07
CA LYS A 27 -14.08 -9.81 15.18
C LYS A 27 -14.35 -8.54 15.99
N HIS A 28 -15.11 -7.60 15.44
CA HIS A 28 -15.41 -6.33 16.10
C HIS A 28 -16.69 -5.71 15.52
N GLU A 29 -17.56 -5.15 16.36
CA GLU A 29 -18.82 -4.54 15.95
C GLU A 29 -18.69 -3.37 14.94
N LYS A 30 -17.58 -2.63 15.03
CA LYS A 30 -17.26 -1.51 14.14
C LYS A 30 -16.45 -1.92 12.90
N LEU A 31 -16.23 -3.22 12.68
CA LEU A 31 -15.53 -3.74 11.51
C LEU A 31 -16.50 -4.39 10.54
N LYS A 32 -16.53 -3.88 9.32
CA LYS A 32 -17.20 -4.53 8.18
C LYS A 32 -16.14 -5.08 7.25
N ILE A 33 -16.31 -6.33 6.82
CA ILE A 33 -15.44 -6.98 5.83
C ILE A 33 -16.24 -7.15 4.54
N VAL A 34 -15.66 -6.72 3.43
CA VAL A 34 -16.20 -6.89 2.08
C VAL A 34 -15.16 -7.53 1.22
N LYS A 35 -15.40 -8.77 0.80
CA LYS A 35 -14.53 -9.47 -0.14
C LYS A 35 -14.80 -9.00 -1.56
N GLY A 36 -13.75 -8.59 -2.27
CA GLY A 36 -13.88 -8.15 -3.66
C GLY A 36 -12.56 -7.72 -4.28
N ASP A 37 -12.60 -7.55 -5.59
CA ASP A 37 -11.48 -7.11 -6.40
C ASP A 37 -11.53 -5.59 -6.58
N ILE A 38 -10.39 -4.90 -6.42
CA ILE A 38 -10.29 -3.44 -6.57
C ILE A 38 -10.69 -2.94 -7.97
N ARG A 39 -10.67 -3.81 -8.97
CA ARG A 39 -11.09 -3.54 -10.34
C ARG A 39 -12.62 -3.55 -10.51
N ASN A 40 -13.36 -4.04 -9.53
CA ASN A 40 -14.83 -4.08 -9.57
C ASN A 40 -15.42 -2.71 -9.19
N GLN A 41 -15.56 -1.83 -10.19
CA GLN A 41 -16.06 -0.47 -9.99
C GLN A 41 -17.50 -0.45 -9.45
N GLU A 42 -18.37 -1.38 -9.85
CA GLU A 42 -19.76 -1.42 -9.37
C GLU A 42 -19.83 -1.73 -7.87
N LEU A 43 -18.92 -2.59 -7.39
CA LEU A 43 -18.81 -2.87 -5.96
C LEU A 43 -18.22 -1.66 -5.21
N LEU A 44 -17.21 -1.00 -5.77
CA LEU A 44 -16.62 0.22 -5.19
C LEU A 44 -17.67 1.34 -5.04
N LYS A 45 -18.50 1.57 -6.05
CA LYS A 45 -19.60 2.54 -6.01
C LYS A 45 -20.63 2.26 -4.90
N LYS A 46 -20.79 0.99 -4.51
CA LYS A 46 -21.70 0.58 -3.43
C LYS A 46 -21.09 0.71 -2.03
N ILE A 47 -19.78 0.50 -1.91
CA ILE A 47 -19.12 0.43 -0.60
C ILE A 47 -18.46 1.74 -0.16
N ILE A 48 -17.99 2.57 -1.08
CA ILE A 48 -17.28 3.80 -0.76
C ILE A 48 -18.17 4.90 -0.18
N PRO A 49 -19.39 5.16 -0.69
CA PRO A 49 -20.24 6.20 -0.15
C PRO A 49 -20.50 6.04 1.36
N GLY A 50 -20.59 7.16 2.06
CA GLY A 50 -20.78 7.17 3.53
C GLY A 50 -19.50 7.05 4.36
N HIS A 51 -18.34 6.84 3.73
CA HIS A 51 -17.04 6.93 4.39
C HIS A 51 -16.46 8.34 4.27
N GLN A 52 -15.61 8.72 5.21
CA GLN A 52 -14.90 10.01 5.21
C GLN A 52 -13.49 9.90 4.64
N CYS A 53 -12.90 8.71 4.76
CA CYS A 53 -11.51 8.47 4.39
C CYS A 53 -11.37 7.14 3.64
N VAL A 54 -10.56 7.15 2.61
CA VAL A 54 -10.04 5.94 1.94
C VAL A 54 -8.54 5.82 2.22
N ILE A 55 -8.12 4.66 2.68
CA ILE A 55 -6.69 4.30 2.83
C ILE A 55 -6.41 3.19 1.82
N HIS A 56 -5.77 3.55 0.72
CA HIS A 56 -5.49 2.63 -0.37
C HIS A 56 -4.16 1.91 -0.19
N LEU A 57 -4.25 0.63 0.20
CA LEU A 57 -3.10 -0.27 0.41
C LEU A 57 -3.09 -1.44 -0.58
N ALA A 58 -4.20 -1.69 -1.29
CA ALA A 58 -4.34 -2.82 -2.19
C ALA A 58 -3.37 -2.70 -3.37
N CYS A 59 -2.49 -3.68 -3.54
CA CYS A 59 -1.58 -3.76 -4.67
C CYS A 59 -0.88 -5.13 -4.72
N ILE A 60 -0.29 -5.46 -5.86
CA ILE A 60 0.81 -6.43 -5.93
C ILE A 60 2.06 -5.71 -5.45
N SER A 61 2.60 -6.12 -4.29
CA SER A 61 3.38 -5.27 -3.39
C SER A 61 4.89 -5.48 -3.42
N ASN A 62 5.46 -6.11 -4.43
CA ASN A 62 6.91 -6.19 -4.62
C ASN A 62 7.26 -6.50 -6.07
N ASP A 63 8.50 -6.21 -6.43
CA ASP A 63 9.00 -6.42 -7.79
C ASP A 63 8.94 -7.89 -8.23
N PRO A 64 9.42 -8.89 -7.46
CA PRO A 64 9.34 -10.29 -7.87
C PRO A 64 7.91 -10.78 -8.11
N SER A 65 6.95 -10.38 -7.28
CA SER A 65 5.54 -10.76 -7.48
C SER A 65 4.94 -10.06 -8.69
N PHE A 66 5.38 -8.84 -8.99
CA PHE A 66 4.96 -8.08 -10.15
C PHE A 66 5.48 -8.70 -11.45
N GLU A 67 6.73 -9.13 -11.48
CA GLU A 67 7.38 -9.76 -12.63
C GLU A 67 6.76 -11.10 -13.03
N LEU A 68 6.11 -11.81 -12.11
CA LEU A 68 5.40 -13.06 -12.42
C LEU A 68 4.26 -12.85 -13.44
N ASN A 69 3.58 -11.70 -13.39
CA ASN A 69 2.54 -11.34 -14.35
C ASN A 69 2.40 -9.82 -14.44
N PRO A 70 3.21 -9.15 -15.29
CA PRO A 70 3.21 -7.69 -15.40
C PRO A 70 1.87 -7.09 -15.83
N SER A 71 1.11 -7.79 -16.70
CA SER A 71 -0.19 -7.31 -17.16
C SER A 71 -1.23 -7.32 -16.02
N LEU A 72 -1.25 -8.36 -15.22
CA LEU A 72 -2.07 -8.41 -13.99
C LEU A 72 -1.62 -7.33 -13.00
N GLY A 73 -0.30 -7.18 -12.82
CA GLY A 73 0.29 -6.15 -11.98
C GLY A 73 -0.16 -4.75 -12.39
N LYS A 74 -0.08 -4.42 -13.69
CA LYS A 74 -0.55 -3.16 -14.24
C LYS A 74 -2.04 -2.95 -14.00
N SER A 75 -2.86 -3.96 -14.30
CA SER A 75 -4.32 -3.88 -14.16
C SER A 75 -4.77 -3.60 -12.72
N ILE A 76 -4.05 -4.15 -11.72
CA ILE A 76 -4.35 -3.97 -10.30
C ILE A 76 -3.73 -2.68 -9.75
N ASN A 77 -2.45 -2.40 -10.07
CA ASN A 77 -1.72 -1.30 -9.43
C ASN A 77 -1.92 0.06 -10.12
N LEU A 78 -2.18 0.08 -11.42
CA LEU A 78 -2.29 1.31 -12.20
C LEU A 78 -3.68 1.52 -12.79
N ASP A 79 -4.19 0.55 -13.58
CA ASP A 79 -5.41 0.77 -14.37
C ASP A 79 -6.66 0.90 -13.47
N SER A 80 -6.69 0.24 -12.30
CA SER A 80 -7.76 0.37 -11.32
C SER A 80 -7.73 1.69 -10.53
N PHE A 81 -6.59 2.40 -10.53
CA PHE A 81 -6.37 3.51 -9.62
C PHE A 81 -7.21 4.74 -9.96
N THR A 82 -7.24 5.16 -11.23
CA THR A 82 -8.07 6.30 -11.66
C THR A 82 -9.54 6.10 -11.34
N PRO A 83 -10.18 4.97 -11.71
CA PRO A 83 -11.56 4.70 -11.31
C PRO A 83 -11.79 4.73 -9.80
N LEU A 84 -10.86 4.17 -9.01
CA LEU A 84 -10.96 4.21 -7.56
C LEU A 84 -10.97 5.64 -7.00
N VAL A 85 -10.08 6.51 -7.50
CA VAL A 85 -9.99 7.90 -7.06
C VAL A 85 -11.27 8.68 -7.45
N GLU A 86 -11.75 8.48 -8.68
CA GLU A 86 -12.98 9.12 -9.17
C GLU A 86 -14.22 8.71 -8.38
N ILE A 87 -14.38 7.40 -8.15
CA ILE A 87 -15.46 6.87 -7.31
C ILE A 87 -15.36 7.39 -5.88
N SER A 88 -14.14 7.48 -5.34
CA SER A 88 -13.92 8.01 -3.99
C SER A 88 -14.33 9.49 -3.91
N LYS A 89 -13.89 10.30 -4.85
CA LYS A 89 -14.22 11.74 -4.89
C LYS A 89 -15.72 11.97 -5.07
N SER A 90 -16.35 11.30 -6.04
CA SER A 90 -17.80 11.40 -6.28
C SER A 90 -18.62 10.79 -5.14
N GLY A 91 -18.10 9.79 -4.43
CA GLY A 91 -18.72 9.18 -3.26
C GLY A 91 -18.64 10.01 -1.98
N GLY A 92 -18.04 11.22 -2.04
CA GLY A 92 -17.99 12.16 -0.92
C GLY A 92 -16.83 11.94 0.07
N ILE A 93 -15.82 11.17 -0.30
CA ILE A 93 -14.60 11.01 0.49
C ILE A 93 -13.92 12.38 0.66
N LYS A 94 -13.48 12.67 1.87
CA LYS A 94 -12.78 13.92 2.21
C LYS A 94 -11.27 13.76 2.24
N LEU A 95 -10.78 12.57 2.58
CA LEU A 95 -9.36 12.26 2.67
C LEU A 95 -9.04 10.96 1.95
N PHE A 96 -8.15 11.02 0.98
CA PHE A 96 -7.62 9.85 0.30
C PHE A 96 -6.14 9.67 0.63
N ILE A 97 -5.80 8.60 1.34
CA ILE A 97 -4.42 8.26 1.72
C ILE A 97 -3.92 7.16 0.80
N TYR A 98 -2.85 7.43 0.08
CA TYR A 98 -2.22 6.49 -0.82
C TYR A 98 -0.88 5.97 -0.28
N ALA A 99 -0.76 4.67 -0.16
CA ALA A 99 0.50 4.02 0.13
C ALA A 99 1.31 3.84 -1.17
N SER A 100 2.21 4.78 -1.41
CA SER A 100 3.24 4.68 -2.42
C SER A 100 4.41 3.80 -1.90
N THR A 101 5.63 4.10 -2.22
CA THR A 101 6.84 3.36 -1.81
C THR A 101 8.07 4.26 -1.85
N SER A 102 9.05 4.01 -1.00
CA SER A 102 10.36 4.67 -1.12
C SER A 102 11.11 4.28 -2.40
N SER A 103 10.76 3.16 -3.03
CA SER A 103 11.36 2.71 -4.29
C SER A 103 11.12 3.68 -5.46
N VAL A 104 10.17 4.63 -5.34
CA VAL A 104 9.95 5.68 -6.36
C VAL A 104 11.14 6.62 -6.49
N TYR A 105 11.99 6.73 -5.47
CA TYR A 105 13.18 7.57 -5.53
C TYR A 105 14.30 6.97 -6.39
N GLY A 106 14.31 5.65 -6.61
CA GLY A 106 15.40 4.95 -7.29
C GLY A 106 16.67 4.87 -6.42
N ILE A 107 17.83 4.93 -7.08
CA ILE A 107 19.14 4.97 -6.41
C ILE A 107 19.50 6.43 -6.16
N LYS A 108 19.81 6.76 -4.92
CA LYS A 108 20.25 8.09 -4.51
C LYS A 108 21.61 8.02 -3.82
N ASN A 109 22.44 8.99 -4.10
CA ASN A 109 23.79 9.14 -3.49
C ASN A 109 23.74 10.06 -2.26
N GLU A 110 22.66 10.76 -2.06
CA GLU A 110 22.46 11.68 -0.95
C GLU A 110 22.26 10.92 0.36
N LYS A 111 22.88 11.42 1.43
CA LYS A 111 22.79 10.82 2.76
C LYS A 111 21.37 10.86 3.34
N LYS A 112 20.53 11.79 2.89
CA LYS A 112 19.14 11.95 3.34
C LYS A 112 18.24 12.10 2.12
N VAL A 113 17.29 11.19 1.96
CA VAL A 113 16.23 11.27 0.97
C VAL A 113 15.02 11.96 1.60
N ASN A 114 14.38 12.86 0.85
CA ASN A 114 13.19 13.57 1.28
C ASN A 114 12.19 13.74 0.13
N GLU A 115 10.99 14.20 0.45
CA GLU A 115 9.85 14.25 -0.46
C GLU A 115 10.02 15.22 -1.65
N LYS A 116 10.97 16.15 -1.57
CA LYS A 116 11.26 17.14 -2.63
C LYS A 116 12.17 16.61 -3.73
N MET A 117 12.77 15.44 -3.51
CA MET A 117 13.69 14.86 -4.48
C MET A 117 12.97 14.35 -5.73
N VAL A 118 13.66 14.41 -6.85
CA VAL A 118 13.19 13.86 -8.13
C VAL A 118 12.99 12.36 -8.01
N LEU A 119 11.88 11.88 -8.54
CA LEU A 119 11.56 10.45 -8.59
C LEU A 119 12.24 9.82 -9.81
N GLU A 120 12.96 8.73 -9.60
CA GLU A 120 13.69 7.97 -10.61
C GLU A 120 13.42 6.47 -10.47
N PRO A 121 12.14 6.05 -10.57
CA PRO A 121 11.77 4.67 -10.34
C PRO A 121 12.40 3.74 -11.37
N LEU A 122 12.96 2.62 -10.92
CA LEU A 122 13.71 1.68 -11.77
C LEU A 122 12.87 0.53 -12.30
N THR A 123 11.90 0.06 -11.51
CA THR A 123 11.06 -1.09 -11.84
C THR A 123 9.66 -0.67 -12.25
N ASP A 124 8.92 -1.51 -12.94
CA ASP A 124 7.53 -1.23 -13.32
C ASP A 124 6.63 -1.04 -12.09
N TYR A 125 6.85 -1.83 -11.03
CA TYR A 125 6.17 -1.61 -9.76
C TYR A 125 6.35 -0.17 -9.24
N SER A 126 7.60 0.30 -9.16
CA SER A 126 7.90 1.64 -8.66
C SER A 126 7.45 2.75 -9.62
N ARG A 127 7.52 2.52 -10.96
CA ARG A 127 7.00 3.45 -11.97
C ARG A 127 5.50 3.64 -11.82
N PHE A 128 4.74 2.54 -11.71
CA PHE A 128 3.29 2.63 -11.55
C PHE A 128 2.89 3.27 -10.22
N LYS A 129 3.66 3.04 -9.16
CA LYS A 129 3.45 3.77 -7.89
C LYS A 129 3.65 5.29 -8.08
N ALA A 130 4.71 5.70 -8.75
CA ALA A 130 4.96 7.12 -9.05
C ALA A 130 3.90 7.73 -9.98
N ASP A 131 3.40 6.98 -10.95
CA ASP A 131 2.33 7.45 -11.85
C ASP A 131 1.00 7.61 -11.12
N CYS A 132 0.67 6.70 -10.21
CA CYS A 132 -0.49 6.85 -9.32
C CYS A 132 -0.38 8.10 -8.43
N GLU A 133 0.82 8.48 -7.96
CA GLU A 133 1.00 9.74 -7.24
C GLU A 133 0.62 10.95 -8.10
N LYS A 134 1.13 10.99 -9.34
CA LYS A 134 0.79 12.06 -10.30
C LYS A 134 -0.70 12.12 -10.60
N ILE A 135 -1.33 10.95 -10.78
CA ILE A 135 -2.78 10.85 -10.98
C ILE A 135 -3.50 11.44 -9.77
N LEU A 136 -3.20 10.97 -8.56
CA LEU A 136 -3.89 11.38 -7.34
C LEU A 136 -3.81 12.89 -7.10
N LEU A 137 -2.64 13.49 -7.29
CA LEU A 137 -2.42 14.92 -7.08
C LEU A 137 -3.29 15.80 -7.99
N ARG A 138 -3.67 15.34 -9.19
CA ARG A 138 -4.58 16.08 -10.09
C ARG A 138 -6.02 16.16 -9.54
N TYR A 139 -6.39 15.27 -8.62
CA TYR A 139 -7.74 15.26 -8.02
C TYR A 139 -7.82 16.08 -6.73
N GLN A 140 -6.69 16.57 -6.20
CA GLN A 140 -6.63 17.43 -5.02
C GLN A 140 -7.59 18.63 -5.19
N SER A 141 -8.39 18.90 -4.17
CA SER A 141 -9.27 20.08 -4.13
C SER A 141 -9.66 20.38 -2.68
N ASP A 142 -10.32 21.48 -2.42
CA ASP A 142 -10.77 21.89 -1.08
C ASP A 142 -11.66 20.85 -0.41
N ASN A 143 -12.40 20.08 -1.20
CA ASN A 143 -13.31 19.03 -0.72
C ASN A 143 -12.75 17.60 -0.80
N PHE A 144 -11.53 17.43 -1.33
CA PHE A 144 -10.91 16.12 -1.50
C PHE A 144 -9.39 16.24 -1.24
N THR A 145 -9.02 16.06 -0.01
CA THR A 145 -7.61 16.09 0.42
C THR A 145 -6.92 14.77 0.04
N THR A 146 -5.76 14.88 -0.57
CA THR A 146 -4.93 13.73 -0.91
C THR A 146 -3.67 13.70 -0.04
N SER A 147 -3.28 12.51 0.41
CA SER A 147 -2.05 12.29 1.17
C SER A 147 -1.30 11.11 0.59
N ILE A 148 -0.03 11.29 0.31
CA ILE A 148 0.83 10.24 -0.25
C ILE A 148 1.87 9.89 0.80
N ILE A 149 1.98 8.60 1.13
CA ILE A 149 2.98 8.07 2.04
C ILE A 149 3.96 7.24 1.22
N ARG A 150 5.25 7.51 1.31
CA ARG A 150 6.33 6.73 0.69
C ARG A 150 7.09 5.95 1.76
N PRO A 151 6.51 4.85 2.27
CA PRO A 151 7.16 4.09 3.33
C PRO A 151 8.42 3.40 2.81
N ALA A 152 9.41 3.30 3.67
CA ALA A 152 10.48 2.33 3.53
C ALA A 152 9.95 0.91 3.79
N THR A 153 10.84 -0.06 3.96
CA THR A 153 10.43 -1.45 4.26
C THR A 153 9.68 -1.51 5.58
N VAL A 154 8.37 -1.70 5.52
CA VAL A 154 7.54 -1.88 6.71
C VAL A 154 7.75 -3.29 7.25
N CYS A 155 8.21 -3.40 8.49
CA CYS A 155 8.52 -4.66 9.16
C CYS A 155 7.80 -4.74 10.51
N GLY A 156 7.86 -5.91 11.14
CA GLY A 156 7.28 -6.16 12.46
C GLY A 156 6.32 -7.34 12.47
N CYS A 157 5.79 -7.66 13.64
CA CYS A 157 4.88 -8.77 13.85
C CYS A 157 3.51 -8.51 13.22
N SER A 158 2.97 -9.51 12.54
CA SER A 158 1.65 -9.45 11.94
C SER A 158 1.03 -10.85 11.84
N PRO A 159 -0.32 -10.99 11.88
CA PRO A 159 -0.99 -12.28 11.70
C PRO A 159 -0.60 -12.99 10.40
N ARG A 160 -0.33 -12.23 9.34
CA ARG A 160 0.30 -12.71 8.12
C ARG A 160 1.71 -12.15 8.03
N GLN A 161 2.65 -12.88 8.61
CA GLN A 161 4.05 -12.49 8.62
C GLN A 161 4.68 -12.67 7.23
N ARG A 162 5.27 -11.61 6.69
CA ARG A 162 6.09 -11.67 5.47
C ARG A 162 7.55 -11.92 5.86
N LEU A 163 8.07 -13.07 5.44
CA LEU A 163 9.47 -13.45 5.69
C LEU A 163 10.40 -13.14 4.49
N ASP A 164 9.86 -12.57 3.42
CA ASP A 164 10.62 -12.08 2.27
C ASP A 164 11.16 -10.65 2.47
N LEU A 165 10.71 -9.96 3.53
CA LEU A 165 11.23 -8.64 3.89
C LEU A 165 12.52 -8.74 4.68
N ILE A 166 13.51 -7.92 4.31
CA ILE A 166 14.89 -8.03 4.81
C ILE A 166 14.97 -8.04 6.33
N VAL A 167 14.31 -7.14 7.03
CA VAL A 167 14.34 -7.11 8.51
C VAL A 167 13.68 -8.35 9.10
N ASN A 168 12.55 -8.76 8.57
CA ASN A 168 11.82 -9.92 9.08
C ASN A 168 12.60 -11.23 8.86
N ILE A 169 13.19 -11.44 7.66
CA ILE A 169 13.96 -12.66 7.37
C ILE A 169 15.26 -12.71 8.15
N LEU A 170 15.99 -11.59 8.26
CA LEU A 170 17.24 -11.57 9.02
C LEU A 170 16.98 -11.78 10.52
N THR A 171 15.92 -11.20 11.06
CA THR A 171 15.50 -11.48 12.46
C THR A 171 15.17 -12.95 12.65
N ASN A 172 14.43 -13.55 11.72
CA ASN A 172 14.12 -14.99 11.76
C ASN A 172 15.38 -15.85 11.69
N PHE A 173 16.34 -15.50 10.83
CA PHE A 173 17.62 -16.24 10.74
C PHE A 173 18.46 -16.07 12.00
N ALA A 174 18.58 -14.84 12.53
CA ALA A 174 19.29 -14.59 13.77
C ALA A 174 18.74 -15.43 14.93
N PHE A 175 17.42 -15.50 15.05
CA PHE A 175 16.77 -16.22 16.14
C PHE A 175 16.88 -17.74 15.97
N ASN A 176 16.53 -18.27 14.80
CA ASN A 176 16.41 -19.71 14.58
C ASN A 176 17.72 -20.38 14.15
N LYS A 177 18.54 -19.68 13.34
CA LYS A 177 19.78 -20.24 12.78
C LYS A 177 21.03 -19.76 13.51
N ARG A 178 20.90 -18.70 14.35
CA ARG A 178 22.04 -18.02 15.01
C ARG A 178 23.07 -17.48 14.02
N GLU A 179 22.64 -17.23 12.79
CA GLU A 179 23.48 -16.76 11.68
C GLU A 179 22.73 -15.72 10.86
N ILE A 180 23.42 -14.66 10.45
CA ILE A 180 22.95 -13.66 9.50
C ILE A 180 23.96 -13.58 8.36
N LYS A 181 23.53 -13.84 7.13
CA LYS A 181 24.33 -13.61 5.92
C LYS A 181 24.11 -12.20 5.41
N ILE A 182 25.15 -11.41 5.34
CA ILE A 182 25.12 -10.04 4.82
C ILE A 182 25.67 -10.05 3.40
N PHE A 183 24.87 -9.61 2.46
CA PHE A 183 25.26 -9.41 1.07
C PHE A 183 25.44 -7.90 0.83
N GLY A 184 26.67 -7.50 0.50
CA GLY A 184 27.06 -6.08 0.47
C GLY A 184 27.32 -5.56 1.88
N GLY A 185 27.11 -4.30 2.15
CA GLY A 185 27.35 -3.71 3.48
C GLY A 185 27.22 -2.19 3.47
N ASN A 186 27.24 -1.61 2.27
CA ASN A 186 27.21 -0.16 2.07
C ASN A 186 25.86 0.35 1.51
N GLN A 187 24.84 -0.52 1.46
CA GLN A 187 23.52 -0.10 0.97
C GLN A 187 22.84 0.76 2.02
N LEU A 188 22.46 1.95 1.61
CA LEU A 188 21.55 2.82 2.35
C LEU A 188 20.13 2.56 1.83
N ARG A 189 19.21 2.29 2.76
CA ARG A 189 17.78 2.30 2.46
C ARG A 189 17.12 3.42 3.23
N PRO A 190 16.26 4.21 2.58
CA PRO A 190 15.48 5.23 3.26
C PRO A 190 14.51 4.64 4.26
#